data_732f5e8f4bf83b6699364caf6797ed51
#
_entry.id   732f5e8f4bf83b6699364caf6797ed51
#
_cell.length_a   1.000
_cell.length_b   1.000
_cell.length_c   1.000
_cell.angle_alpha   90.00
_cell.angle_beta   90.00
_cell.angle_gamma   90.00
#
_symmetry.space_group_name_H-M   'P 1'
#
loop_
_entity.id
_entity.type
_entity.pdbx_description
1 polymer ?
#
loop_
_entity_poly.entity_id
_entity_poly.type
_entity_poly.pdbx_seq_one_letter_code
_entity_poly.pdbx_strand_id
1 'polypeptide(L)'
;MLDEILESATAVTSDSEDYRGEDGLLYCGKCHTPREAYFPKGITLLGKNRHPIECVCRRMERERQEAFFIEQKHLGLVQRLKAAGFLDLSMQDWKFENDAGCNPQMKLARQYVEYWTEMQKKNTGLPVSYTHLRAHETRHDL
;
A
#
# COMPACT_ATOMS: atom_id res chain seq x y z
N MET A 1 31.43 -12.62 9.08
CA MET A 1 30.23 -11.75 9.14
C MET A 1 29.91 -11.07 7.80
N LEU A 2 30.82 -10.28 7.17
CA LEU A 2 30.60 -9.70 5.83
C LEU A 2 30.54 -10.77 4.73
N ASP A 3 31.39 -11.79 4.81
CA ASP A 3 31.43 -12.89 3.83
C ASP A 3 30.15 -13.75 3.90
N GLU A 4 29.62 -14.01 5.08
CA GLU A 4 28.35 -14.75 5.27
C GLU A 4 27.15 -13.97 4.69
N ILE A 5 27.12 -12.66 4.84
CA ILE A 5 26.07 -11.80 4.26
C ILE A 5 26.17 -11.82 2.72
N LEU A 6 27.38 -11.75 2.18
CA LEU A 6 27.63 -11.81 0.74
C LEU A 6 27.32 -13.19 0.14
N GLU A 7 27.65 -14.27 0.86
CA GLU A 7 27.28 -15.64 0.44
C GLU A 7 25.78 -15.85 0.43
N SER A 8 25.08 -15.36 1.43
CA SER A 8 23.61 -15.42 1.49
C SER A 8 22.95 -14.60 0.37
N ALA A 9 23.51 -13.44 0.04
CA ALA A 9 23.03 -12.58 -1.06
C ALA A 9 23.27 -13.18 -2.46
N THR A 10 24.24 -14.09 -2.59
CA THR A 10 24.55 -14.78 -3.86
C THR A 10 23.99 -16.20 -3.94
N ALA A 11 23.37 -16.71 -2.85
CA ALA A 11 22.75 -18.00 -2.83
C ALA A 11 21.38 -17.94 -3.52
N VAL A 12 21.23 -18.68 -4.60
CA VAL A 12 19.91 -18.89 -5.23
C VAL A 12 19.20 -19.97 -4.45
N THR A 13 18.10 -19.62 -3.78
CA THR A 13 17.19 -20.61 -3.21
C THR A 13 16.46 -21.32 -4.36
N SER A 14 16.88 -22.55 -4.69
CA SER A 14 16.18 -23.37 -5.67
C SER A 14 14.98 -24.06 -5.03
N ASP A 15 13.84 -24.02 -5.70
CA ASP A 15 12.70 -24.87 -5.38
C ASP A 15 12.91 -26.26 -6.01
N SER A 16 12.22 -27.26 -5.50
CA SER A 16 12.39 -28.67 -5.95
C SER A 16 12.06 -28.90 -7.44
N GLU A 17 11.39 -27.96 -8.08
CA GLU A 17 10.97 -28.02 -9.49
C GLU A 17 11.87 -27.21 -10.43
N ASP A 18 12.85 -26.47 -9.88
CA ASP A 18 13.75 -25.64 -10.69
C ASP A 18 14.72 -26.53 -11.50
N TYR A 19 15.05 -26.10 -12.70
CA TYR A 19 15.91 -26.85 -13.63
C TYR A 19 16.99 -25.96 -14.26
N ARG A 20 18.08 -26.57 -14.72
CA ARG A 20 19.13 -25.87 -15.48
C ARG A 20 18.86 -25.94 -16.96
N GLY A 21 18.87 -24.78 -17.62
CA GLY A 21 18.79 -24.68 -19.08
C GLY A 21 20.10 -25.08 -19.78
N GLU A 22 20.08 -25.13 -21.10
CA GLU A 22 21.25 -25.42 -21.93
C GLU A 22 22.36 -24.37 -21.80
N ASP A 23 22.00 -23.15 -21.43
CA ASP A 23 22.90 -22.03 -21.13
C ASP A 23 23.56 -22.13 -19.72
N GLY A 24 23.22 -23.18 -18.97
CA GLY A 24 23.70 -23.43 -17.60
C GLY A 24 23.11 -22.53 -16.52
N LEU A 25 22.13 -21.67 -16.85
CA LEU A 25 21.41 -20.85 -15.88
C LEU A 25 20.30 -21.67 -15.21
N LEU A 26 19.95 -21.26 -13.98
CA LEU A 26 18.81 -21.83 -13.26
C LEU A 26 17.51 -21.17 -13.72
N TYR A 27 16.51 -21.97 -14.00
CA TYR A 27 15.16 -21.58 -14.42
C TYR A 27 14.12 -22.02 -13.40
N CYS A 28 13.09 -21.19 -13.24
CA CYS A 28 11.96 -21.51 -12.38
C CYS A 28 11.10 -22.61 -13.00
N GLY A 29 10.81 -23.68 -12.25
CA GLY A 29 9.97 -24.78 -12.70
C GLY A 29 8.51 -24.40 -12.98
N LYS A 30 8.04 -23.28 -12.37
CA LYS A 30 6.65 -22.82 -12.54
C LYS A 30 6.44 -21.88 -13.75
N CYS A 31 7.30 -20.87 -13.90
CA CYS A 31 7.12 -19.84 -14.92
C CYS A 31 8.16 -19.91 -16.04
N HIS A 32 9.10 -20.83 -15.99
CA HIS A 32 10.16 -21.07 -16.97
C HIS A 32 11.01 -19.82 -17.28
N THR A 33 11.03 -18.83 -16.40
CA THR A 33 11.91 -17.68 -16.50
C THR A 33 13.19 -17.88 -15.71
N PRO A 34 14.33 -17.27 -16.15
CA PRO A 34 15.61 -17.47 -15.46
C PRO A 34 15.56 -16.92 -14.04
N ARG A 35 16.26 -17.58 -13.13
CA ARG A 35 16.52 -17.19 -11.74
C ARG A 35 17.97 -16.78 -11.50
N GLU A 36 18.80 -16.93 -12.52
CA GLU A 36 20.20 -16.47 -12.56
C GLU A 36 20.45 -15.68 -13.82
N ALA A 37 21.38 -14.73 -13.77
CA ALA A 37 21.90 -14.05 -14.95
C ALA A 37 23.43 -13.98 -14.85
N TYR A 38 24.09 -13.95 -15.99
CA TYR A 38 25.53 -13.73 -16.07
C TYR A 38 25.86 -12.26 -15.79
N PHE A 39 26.96 -12.04 -15.07
CA PHE A 39 27.54 -10.71 -15.01
C PHE A 39 28.06 -10.26 -16.40
N PRO A 40 28.13 -8.95 -16.65
CA PRO A 40 28.81 -8.44 -17.83
C PRO A 40 30.24 -9.00 -17.95
N LYS A 41 30.72 -9.13 -19.20
CA LYS A 41 32.06 -9.68 -19.46
C LYS A 41 33.14 -8.99 -18.61
N GLY A 42 33.95 -9.80 -17.93
CA GLY A 42 35.07 -9.33 -17.10
C GLY A 42 34.74 -9.06 -15.65
N ILE A 43 33.46 -9.24 -15.24
CA ILE A 43 33.01 -9.05 -13.85
C ILE A 43 32.75 -10.41 -13.22
N THR A 44 33.32 -10.64 -12.05
CA THR A 44 33.01 -11.78 -11.18
C THR A 44 32.85 -11.29 -9.75
N LEU A 45 31.92 -11.87 -9.01
CA LEU A 45 31.73 -11.59 -7.59
C LEU A 45 31.96 -12.90 -6.79
N LEU A 46 32.90 -12.88 -5.84
CA LEU A 46 33.27 -14.07 -5.04
C LEU A 46 33.61 -15.29 -5.91
N GLY A 47 34.31 -15.08 -7.04
CA GLY A 47 34.64 -16.14 -7.98
C GLY A 47 33.48 -16.69 -8.80
N LYS A 48 32.27 -16.13 -8.65
CA LYS A 48 31.10 -16.50 -9.43
C LYS A 48 30.88 -15.51 -10.57
N ASN A 49 30.54 -16.02 -11.74
CA ASN A 49 30.20 -15.23 -12.93
C ASN A 49 28.70 -15.02 -13.12
N ARG A 50 27.88 -15.44 -12.14
CA ARG A 50 26.42 -15.40 -12.16
C ARG A 50 25.90 -14.76 -10.89
N HIS A 51 24.75 -14.10 -11.00
CA HIS A 51 24.01 -13.54 -9.87
C HIS A 51 22.55 -13.98 -9.90
N PRO A 52 21.87 -14.07 -8.73
CA PRO A 52 20.46 -14.37 -8.68
C PRO A 52 19.63 -13.23 -9.27
N ILE A 53 18.57 -13.59 -9.98
CA ILE A 53 17.51 -12.68 -10.43
C ILE A 53 16.16 -13.23 -10.02
N GLU A 54 15.21 -12.35 -9.88
CA GLU A 54 13.85 -12.72 -9.48
C GLU A 54 13.07 -13.20 -10.72
N CYS A 55 12.53 -14.42 -10.67
CA CYS A 55 11.65 -14.93 -11.72
C CYS A 55 10.29 -14.21 -11.69
N VAL A 56 9.54 -14.29 -12.80
CA VAL A 56 8.26 -13.58 -12.95
C VAL A 56 7.26 -13.94 -11.85
N CYS A 57 7.10 -15.21 -11.50
CA CYS A 57 6.14 -15.62 -10.49
C CYS A 57 6.50 -15.10 -9.08
N ARG A 58 7.78 -15.07 -8.70
CA ARG A 58 8.21 -14.46 -7.43
C ARG A 58 8.01 -12.96 -7.42
N ARG A 59 8.32 -12.28 -8.53
CA ARG A 59 8.07 -10.84 -8.66
C ARG A 59 6.60 -10.51 -8.49
N MET A 60 5.72 -11.24 -9.17
CA MET A 60 4.27 -11.04 -9.05
C MET A 60 3.77 -11.29 -7.62
N GLU A 61 4.31 -12.30 -6.95
CA GLU A 61 3.95 -12.59 -5.56
C GLU A 61 4.43 -11.50 -4.62
N ARG A 62 5.66 -11.01 -4.77
CA ARG A 62 6.19 -9.88 -4.00
C ARG A 62 5.36 -8.60 -4.22
N GLU A 63 5.03 -8.27 -5.49
CA GLU A 63 4.21 -7.12 -5.81
C GLU A 63 2.81 -7.22 -5.18
N ARG A 64 2.22 -8.42 -5.16
CA ARG A 64 0.95 -8.69 -4.48
C ARG A 64 1.04 -8.48 -2.98
N GLN A 65 2.10 -9.00 -2.35
CA GLN A 65 2.34 -8.83 -0.91
C GLN A 65 2.60 -7.38 -0.54
N GLU A 66 3.36 -6.66 -1.35
CA GLU A 66 3.61 -5.22 -1.17
C GLU A 66 2.29 -4.42 -1.28
N ALA A 67 1.47 -4.69 -2.30
CA ALA A 67 0.16 -4.05 -2.47
C ALA A 67 -0.75 -4.33 -1.27
N PHE A 68 -0.83 -5.58 -0.82
CA PHE A 68 -1.59 -5.96 0.37
C PHE A 68 -1.10 -5.24 1.63
N PHE A 69 0.22 -5.16 1.82
CA PHE A 69 0.80 -4.47 2.97
C PHE A 69 0.50 -2.96 2.96
N ILE A 70 0.56 -2.32 1.79
CA ILE A 70 0.21 -0.90 1.62
C ILE A 70 -1.27 -0.68 1.98
N GLU A 71 -2.16 -1.55 1.51
CA GLU A 71 -3.58 -1.49 1.82
C GLU A 71 -3.85 -1.65 3.33
N GLN A 72 -3.25 -2.64 3.98
CA GLN A 72 -3.37 -2.85 5.43
C GLN A 72 -2.86 -1.66 6.23
N LYS A 73 -1.73 -1.08 5.83
CA LYS A 73 -1.18 0.12 6.44
C LYS A 73 -2.12 1.31 6.29
N HIS A 74 -2.73 1.47 5.11
CA HIS A 74 -3.72 2.53 4.86
C HIS A 74 -4.96 2.36 5.73
N LEU A 75 -5.54 1.16 5.78
CA LEU A 75 -6.69 0.84 6.62
C LEU A 75 -6.40 1.10 8.11
N GLY A 76 -5.24 0.67 8.59
CA GLY A 76 -4.81 0.93 9.97
C GLY A 76 -4.66 2.43 10.28
N LEU A 77 -4.15 3.21 9.32
CA LEU A 77 -4.08 4.67 9.45
C LEU A 77 -5.48 5.29 9.54
N VAL A 78 -6.39 4.89 8.64
CA VAL A 78 -7.78 5.38 8.64
C VAL A 78 -8.48 5.07 9.97
N GLN A 79 -8.35 3.84 10.47
CA GLN A 79 -8.94 3.46 11.76
C GLN A 79 -8.39 4.30 12.91
N ARG A 80 -7.07 4.51 12.96
CA ARG A 80 -6.43 5.33 13.98
C ARG A 80 -6.87 6.79 13.92
N LEU A 81 -6.99 7.35 12.69
CA LEU A 81 -7.46 8.73 12.51
C LEU A 81 -8.94 8.87 12.89
N LYS A 82 -9.79 7.89 12.58
CA LYS A 82 -11.18 7.86 13.02
C LYS A 82 -11.26 7.82 14.55
N ALA A 83 -10.51 6.95 15.21
CA ALA A 83 -10.51 6.85 16.65
C ALA A 83 -10.02 8.13 17.35
N ALA A 84 -9.07 8.85 16.75
CA ALA A 84 -8.57 10.11 17.29
C ALA A 84 -9.49 11.31 16.97
N GLY A 85 -10.20 11.28 15.84
CA GLY A 85 -11.00 12.40 15.35
C GLY A 85 -12.45 12.40 15.85
N PHE A 86 -12.99 11.24 16.22
CA PHE A 86 -14.37 11.13 16.70
C PHE A 86 -14.39 10.79 18.19
N LEU A 87 -14.80 11.75 19.01
CA LEU A 87 -14.99 11.55 20.46
C LEU A 87 -16.17 10.60 20.73
N ASP A 88 -17.23 10.70 19.94
CA ASP A 88 -18.38 9.81 20.00
C ASP A 88 -18.19 8.65 19.01
N LEU A 89 -18.15 7.43 19.54
CA LEU A 89 -17.99 6.20 18.75
C LEU A 89 -19.10 6.01 17.72
N SER A 90 -20.32 6.51 18.00
CA SER A 90 -21.44 6.43 17.03
C SER A 90 -21.17 7.19 15.74
N MET A 91 -20.35 8.24 15.80
CA MET A 91 -20.00 9.03 14.62
C MET A 91 -19.04 8.30 13.66
N GLN A 92 -18.36 7.25 14.11
CA GLN A 92 -17.44 6.48 13.28
C GLN A 92 -18.15 5.73 12.14
N ASP A 93 -19.43 5.41 12.34
CA ASP A 93 -20.25 4.70 11.37
C ASP A 93 -21.07 5.63 10.47
N TRP A 94 -20.99 6.94 10.67
CA TRP A 94 -21.68 7.91 9.85
C TRP A 94 -21.14 7.94 8.42
N LYS A 95 -22.06 7.79 7.49
CA LYS A 95 -21.78 7.79 6.05
C LYS A 95 -22.78 8.72 5.36
N PHE A 96 -22.42 9.15 4.16
CA PHE A 96 -23.33 9.96 3.33
C PHE A 96 -24.64 9.26 3.01
N GLU A 97 -24.66 7.92 2.98
CA GLU A 97 -25.87 7.11 2.76
C GLU A 97 -26.87 7.22 3.92
N ASN A 98 -26.37 7.54 5.12
CA ASN A 98 -27.20 7.73 6.31
C ASN A 98 -27.84 9.13 6.38
N ASP A 99 -27.51 10.05 5.44
CA ASP A 99 -28.07 11.39 5.40
C ASP A 99 -29.55 11.37 5.00
N ALA A 100 -30.41 11.81 5.90
CA ALA A 100 -31.86 11.94 5.68
C ALA A 100 -32.25 13.12 4.75
N GLY A 101 -31.29 13.86 4.19
CA GLY A 101 -31.53 14.99 3.29
C GLY A 101 -32.01 16.27 3.99
N CYS A 102 -31.92 16.30 5.33
CA CYS A 102 -32.37 17.45 6.11
C CYS A 102 -31.45 18.69 5.95
N ASN A 103 -30.19 18.48 5.59
CA ASN A 103 -29.21 19.55 5.45
C ASN A 103 -28.88 19.81 3.98
N PRO A 104 -29.30 20.96 3.40
CA PRO A 104 -29.02 21.30 2.00
C PRO A 104 -27.52 21.44 1.69
N GLN A 105 -26.68 21.73 2.69
CA GLN A 105 -25.23 21.83 2.55
C GLN A 105 -24.54 20.48 2.33
N MET A 106 -25.24 19.37 2.57
CA MET A 106 -24.69 18.04 2.39
C MET A 106 -24.32 17.74 0.93
N LYS A 107 -25.02 18.37 -0.03
CA LYS A 107 -24.66 18.28 -1.46
C LYS A 107 -23.27 18.84 -1.72
N LEU A 108 -22.93 19.96 -1.09
CA LEU A 108 -21.60 20.58 -1.23
C LEU A 108 -20.52 19.69 -0.61
N ALA A 109 -20.80 19.10 0.56
CA ALA A 109 -19.88 18.16 1.20
C ALA A 109 -19.63 16.93 0.33
N ARG A 110 -20.67 16.35 -0.30
CA ARG A 110 -20.53 15.24 -1.24
C ARG A 110 -19.66 15.61 -2.44
N GLN A 111 -19.94 16.74 -3.07
CA GLN A 111 -19.13 17.23 -4.20
C GLN A 111 -17.67 17.47 -3.80
N TYR A 112 -17.41 18.01 -2.62
CA TYR A 112 -16.06 18.21 -2.13
C TYR A 112 -15.29 16.87 -2.00
N VAL A 113 -15.95 15.82 -1.49
CA VAL A 113 -15.34 14.50 -1.35
C VAL A 113 -15.15 13.83 -2.73
N GLU A 114 -16.11 13.95 -3.64
CA GLU A 114 -15.98 13.42 -5.01
C GLU A 114 -14.78 14.04 -5.75
N TYR A 115 -14.56 15.33 -5.57
CA TYR A 115 -13.43 16.05 -6.18
C TYR A 115 -12.22 16.19 -5.24
N TRP A 116 -12.12 15.36 -4.21
CA TRP A 116 -11.08 15.45 -3.18
C TRP A 116 -9.67 15.62 -3.74
N THR A 117 -9.29 14.81 -4.75
CA THR A 117 -7.95 14.86 -5.34
C THR A 117 -7.63 16.22 -5.98
N GLU A 118 -8.62 16.86 -6.60
CA GLU A 118 -8.46 18.20 -7.17
C GLU A 118 -8.42 19.27 -6.08
N MET A 119 -9.29 19.16 -5.09
CA MET A 119 -9.35 20.07 -3.95
C MET A 119 -8.03 20.06 -3.17
N GLN A 120 -7.47 18.88 -2.95
CA GLN A 120 -6.16 18.73 -2.32
C GLN A 120 -5.05 19.38 -3.15
N LYS A 121 -5.01 19.16 -4.46
CA LYS A 121 -4.01 19.79 -5.35
C LYS A 121 -4.10 21.31 -5.36
N LYS A 122 -5.32 21.85 -5.29
CA LYS A 122 -5.59 23.30 -5.25
C LYS A 122 -5.50 23.91 -3.85
N ASN A 123 -5.19 23.09 -2.84
CA ASN A 123 -5.19 23.47 -1.42
C ASN A 123 -6.50 24.17 -0.98
N THR A 124 -7.62 23.66 -1.47
CA THR A 124 -8.96 24.20 -1.20
C THR A 124 -9.59 23.45 -0.04
N GLY A 125 -9.91 24.14 1.06
CA GLY A 125 -10.61 23.58 2.21
C GLY A 125 -12.13 23.69 2.09
N LEU A 126 -12.86 22.83 2.82
CA LEU A 126 -14.31 22.95 2.98
C LEU A 126 -14.58 23.83 4.22
N PRO A 127 -15.10 25.04 4.07
CA PRO A 127 -15.46 25.88 5.22
C PRO A 127 -16.70 25.32 5.90
N VAL A 128 -16.59 25.00 7.21
CA VAL A 128 -17.73 24.58 8.04
C VAL A 128 -18.11 25.73 8.96
N SER A 129 -19.36 26.19 8.86
CA SER A 129 -19.89 27.24 9.74
C SER A 129 -20.36 26.65 11.05
N TYR A 130 -19.86 27.17 12.17
CA TYR A 130 -20.24 26.77 13.53
C TYR A 130 -21.62 27.25 13.99
N THR A 131 -22.35 28.00 13.19
CA THR A 131 -23.66 28.56 13.59
C THR A 131 -24.69 27.52 13.97
N HIS A 132 -24.56 26.27 13.49
CA HIS A 132 -25.49 25.17 13.81
C HIS A 132 -25.07 24.38 15.05
N LEU A 133 -23.82 24.39 15.46
CA LEU A 133 -23.34 23.67 16.63
C LEU A 133 -23.71 24.38 17.95
N ARG A 134 -23.78 25.72 17.94
CA ARG A 134 -24.19 26.50 19.12
C ARG A 134 -25.67 26.34 19.51
N ALA A 135 -26.53 25.94 18.56
CA ALA A 135 -27.96 25.75 18.87
C ALA A 135 -28.22 24.54 19.76
N HIS A 136 -27.26 23.60 19.89
CA HIS A 136 -27.37 22.46 20.77
C HIS A 136 -26.78 22.68 22.16
N GLU A 137 -25.81 23.57 22.33
CA GLU A 137 -25.21 23.85 23.63
C GLU A 137 -26.10 24.71 24.55
N THR A 138 -26.95 25.57 23.97
CA THR A 138 -27.86 26.44 24.76
C THR A 138 -29.11 25.75 25.28
N ARG A 139 -29.31 24.45 25.00
CA ARG A 139 -30.51 23.71 25.42
C ARG A 139 -30.33 22.93 26.71
N HIS A 140 -29.15 22.93 27.30
CA HIS A 140 -28.87 22.23 28.55
C HIS A 140 -28.76 23.12 29.79
N ASP A 141 -28.87 24.45 29.63
CA ASP A 141 -28.74 25.42 30.73
C ASP A 141 -30.04 26.17 31.04
N LEU A 142 -31.22 25.55 30.85
CA LEU A 142 -32.51 26.08 31.31
C LEU A 142 -33.28 25.00 32.08
#